data_e1c1473f3943a0666be109db5af30ef5
#
_entry.id   e1c1473f3943a0666be109db5af30ef5
#
_cell.length_a   1.000
_cell.length_b   1.000
_cell.length_c   1.000
_cell.angle_alpha   90.00
_cell.angle_beta   90.00
_cell.angle_gamma   90.00
#
_symmetry.space_group_name_H-M   'P 1'
#
loop_
_entity.id
_entity.type
_entity.pdbx_description
1 polymer ?
#
loop_
_entity_poly.entity_id
_entity_poly.type
_entity_poly.pdbx_seq_one_letter_code
_entity_poly.pdbx_strand_id
1 'polypeptide(L)'
;MNSVTQNSIIPALQGYFATQPITKAWLFGSYSRGEESAESDVDLLVTFDQTAKIGLFKYVGMICQLEELLKRKVDLVEEGTLLPFAQESANHDKILIYERGH
;
A
#
# COMPACT_ATOMS: atom_id res chain seq x y z
N MET A 1 11.36 -10.31 15.72
CA MET A 1 12.04 -9.33 14.90
C MET A 1 11.24 -8.91 13.69
N ASN A 2 10.34 -9.75 13.22
CA ASN A 2 9.53 -9.42 12.06
C ASN A 2 8.63 -8.22 12.31
N SER A 3 8.15 -8.07 13.54
CA SER A 3 7.32 -6.92 13.90
C SER A 3 8.08 -5.61 13.74
N VAL A 4 9.41 -5.63 13.83
CA VAL A 4 10.23 -4.43 13.64
C VAL A 4 10.13 -3.95 12.20
N THR A 5 10.21 -4.86 11.22
CA THR A 5 10.09 -4.49 9.81
C THR A 5 8.72 -3.89 9.51
N GLN A 6 7.66 -4.55 9.96
CA GLN A 6 6.31 -4.05 9.75
C GLN A 6 6.12 -2.70 10.43
N ASN A 7 6.62 -2.56 11.66
CA ASN A 7 6.51 -1.31 12.39
C ASN A 7 7.33 -0.19 11.74
N SER A 8 8.41 -0.53 11.04
CA SER A 8 9.23 0.46 10.36
C SER A 8 8.55 1.01 9.10
N ILE A 9 7.88 0.15 8.33
CA ILE A 9 7.32 0.58 7.05
C ILE A 9 6.00 1.33 7.23
N ILE A 10 5.20 0.99 8.24
CA ILE A 10 3.88 1.62 8.39
C ILE A 10 4.00 3.13 8.62
N PRO A 11 4.82 3.64 9.55
CA PRO A 11 4.95 5.08 9.70
C PRO A 11 5.48 5.77 8.45
N ALA A 12 6.43 5.14 7.75
CA ALA A 12 6.95 5.70 6.51
C ALA A 12 5.87 5.79 5.44
N LEU A 13 5.05 4.76 5.32
CA LEU A 13 3.94 4.73 4.36
C LEU A 13 2.90 5.79 4.72
N GLN A 14 2.55 5.92 6.00
CA GLN A 14 1.58 6.92 6.43
C GLN A 14 2.04 8.33 6.08
N GLY A 15 3.32 8.62 6.32
CA GLY A 15 3.88 9.92 5.97
C GLY A 15 3.85 10.18 4.48
N TYR A 16 4.17 9.18 3.68
CA TYR A 16 4.15 9.31 2.23
C TYR A 16 2.73 9.53 1.72
N PHE A 17 1.79 8.70 2.16
CA PHE A 17 0.41 8.79 1.68
C PHE A 17 -0.24 10.12 2.04
N ALA A 18 0.17 10.73 3.15
CA ALA A 18 -0.36 12.03 3.54
C ALA A 18 -0.03 13.12 2.53
N THR A 19 1.03 12.94 1.72
CA THR A 19 1.44 13.90 0.70
C THR A 19 0.87 13.58 -0.68
N GLN A 20 0.13 12.48 -0.81
CA GLN A 20 -0.35 11.99 -2.10
C GLN A 20 -1.87 12.08 -2.18
N PRO A 21 -2.44 12.03 -3.39
CA PRO A 21 -3.90 12.04 -3.55
C PRO A 21 -4.51 10.68 -3.23
N ILE A 22 -4.30 10.23 -2.01
CA ILE A 22 -4.76 8.94 -1.51
C ILE A 22 -5.60 9.19 -0.27
N THR A 23 -6.80 8.60 -0.21
CA THR A 23 -7.70 8.78 0.92
C THR A 23 -7.61 7.61 1.90
N LYS A 24 -7.33 6.42 1.41
CA LYS A 24 -7.17 5.24 2.27
C LYS A 24 -6.09 4.34 1.70
N ALA A 25 -5.44 3.60 2.58
CA ALA A 25 -4.45 2.61 2.18
C ALA A 25 -4.47 1.44 3.13
N TRP A 26 -4.33 0.24 2.57
CA TRP A 26 -4.27 -1.00 3.33
C TRP A 26 -3.00 -1.75 2.98
N LEU A 27 -2.49 -2.47 3.96
CA LEU A 27 -1.39 -3.41 3.78
C LEU A 27 -2.00 -4.81 3.72
N PHE A 28 -1.62 -5.59 2.70
CA PHE A 28 -2.13 -6.95 2.59
C PHE A 28 -1.01 -7.90 2.15
N GLY A 29 -1.33 -9.19 1.98
CA GLY A 29 -0.32 -10.17 1.64
C GLY A 29 0.52 -10.56 2.83
N SER A 30 1.77 -10.96 2.60
CA SER A 30 2.64 -11.48 3.66
C SER A 30 2.90 -10.45 4.75
N TYR A 31 3.01 -9.17 4.39
CA TYR A 31 3.25 -8.13 5.38
C TYR A 31 2.07 -7.95 6.34
N SER A 32 0.85 -8.11 5.85
CA SER A 32 -0.32 -7.99 6.73
C SER A 32 -0.43 -9.16 7.71
N ARG A 33 0.11 -10.31 7.33
CA ARG A 33 0.07 -11.50 8.16
C ARG A 33 1.31 -11.66 9.05
N GLY A 34 2.27 -10.75 8.92
CA GLY A 34 3.52 -10.88 9.66
C GLY A 34 4.43 -11.98 9.16
N GLU A 35 4.24 -12.38 7.91
CA GLU A 35 5.01 -13.46 7.30
C GLU A 35 6.10 -12.95 6.37
N GLU A 36 6.36 -11.66 6.40
CA GLU A 36 7.33 -11.04 5.52
C GLU A 36 8.74 -11.55 5.76
N SER A 37 9.52 -11.53 4.70
CA SER A 37 10.95 -11.83 4.74
C SER A 37 11.71 -10.67 4.09
N ALA A 38 13.03 -10.76 4.07
CA ALA A 38 13.86 -9.71 3.48
C ALA A 38 13.57 -9.51 1.99
N GLU A 39 13.03 -10.54 1.33
CA GLU A 39 12.75 -10.51 -0.10
C GLU A 39 11.27 -10.38 -0.42
N SER A 40 10.41 -10.26 0.60
CA SER A 40 8.98 -10.14 0.37
C SER A 40 8.63 -8.80 -0.28
N ASP A 41 7.73 -8.86 -1.26
CA ASP A 41 7.16 -7.65 -1.85
C ASP A 41 6.19 -7.03 -0.85
N VAL A 42 6.06 -5.71 -0.93
CA VAL A 42 5.08 -4.99 -0.11
C VAL A 42 3.82 -4.82 -0.97
N ASP A 43 2.74 -5.41 -0.54
CA ASP A 43 1.46 -5.37 -1.25
C ASP A 43 0.58 -4.31 -0.62
N LEU A 44 0.25 -3.28 -1.39
CA LEU A 44 -0.54 -2.14 -0.92
C LEU A 44 -1.81 -1.99 -1.75
N LEU A 45 -2.90 -1.76 -1.06
CA LEU A 45 -4.19 -1.48 -1.67
C LEU A 45 -4.55 -0.05 -1.29
N VAL A 46 -4.90 0.79 -2.27
CA VAL A 46 -5.15 2.20 -2.01
C VAL A 46 -6.45 2.66 -2.66
N THR A 47 -7.07 3.68 -2.07
CA THR A 47 -8.17 4.41 -2.67
C THR A 47 -7.68 5.81 -2.99
N PHE A 48 -7.72 6.18 -4.26
CA PHE A 48 -7.30 7.51 -4.68
C PHE A 48 -8.40 8.55 -4.42
N ASP A 49 -7.95 9.78 -4.21
CA ASP A 49 -8.87 10.91 -4.11
C ASP A 49 -9.59 11.07 -5.45
N GLN A 50 -10.92 11.02 -5.42
CA GLN A 50 -11.72 11.05 -6.64
C GLN A 50 -11.62 12.38 -7.37
N THR A 51 -11.20 13.43 -6.68
CA THR A 51 -11.02 14.74 -7.30
C THR A 51 -9.67 14.89 -7.99
N ALA A 52 -8.75 13.95 -7.76
CA ALA A 52 -7.43 13.97 -8.35
C ALA A 52 -7.41 13.16 -9.64
N LYS A 53 -6.65 13.63 -10.61
CA LYS A 53 -6.47 12.91 -11.87
C LYS A 53 -5.17 12.11 -11.78
N ILE A 54 -5.31 10.81 -11.68
CA ILE A 54 -4.16 9.92 -11.55
C ILE A 54 -3.91 9.28 -12.91
N GLY A 55 -2.96 9.84 -13.64
CA GLY A 55 -2.53 9.26 -14.90
C GLY A 55 -1.51 8.15 -14.70
N LEU A 56 -1.17 7.48 -15.78
CA LEU A 56 -0.23 6.37 -15.74
C LEU A 56 1.13 6.78 -15.17
N PHE A 57 1.64 7.94 -15.60
CA PHE A 57 2.94 8.40 -15.12
C PHE A 57 2.92 8.71 -13.62
N LYS A 58 1.84 9.28 -13.14
CA LYS A 58 1.70 9.53 -11.70
C LYS A 58 1.66 8.23 -10.93
N TYR A 59 0.92 7.25 -11.42
CA TYR A 59 0.80 5.94 -10.80
C TYR A 59 2.17 5.25 -10.71
N VAL A 60 2.87 5.16 -11.85
CA VAL A 60 4.19 4.53 -11.89
C VAL A 60 5.18 5.29 -11.02
N GLY A 61 5.11 6.62 -11.02
CA GLY A 61 5.96 7.44 -10.18
C GLY A 61 5.78 7.14 -8.70
N MET A 62 4.54 6.92 -8.26
CA MET A 62 4.28 6.56 -6.87
C MET A 62 4.89 5.21 -6.52
N ILE A 63 4.79 4.23 -7.43
CA ILE A 63 5.40 2.92 -7.19
C ILE A 63 6.92 3.07 -7.05
N CYS A 64 7.55 3.81 -7.94
CA CYS A 64 9.00 4.03 -7.88
C CYS A 64 9.41 4.74 -6.60
N GLN A 65 8.65 5.74 -6.19
CA GLN A 65 8.93 6.47 -4.95
C GLN A 65 8.79 5.58 -3.73
N LEU A 66 7.78 4.72 -3.72
CA LEU A 66 7.57 3.80 -2.62
C LEU A 66 8.67 2.76 -2.55
N GLU A 67 9.10 2.24 -3.70
CA GLU A 67 10.20 1.28 -3.74
C GLU A 67 11.50 1.90 -3.23
N GLU A 68 11.74 3.17 -3.59
CA GLU A 68 12.89 3.90 -3.11
C GLU A 68 12.81 4.10 -1.59
N LEU A 69 11.64 4.47 -1.10
CA LEU A 69 11.41 4.72 0.31
C LEU A 69 11.60 3.47 1.16
N LEU A 70 11.04 2.36 0.69
CA LEU A 70 11.03 1.12 1.47
C LEU A 70 12.22 0.21 1.15
N LYS A 71 12.95 0.48 0.07
CA LYS A 71 14.05 -0.37 -0.41
C LYS A 71 13.58 -1.79 -0.69
N ARG A 72 12.36 -1.91 -1.22
CA ARG A 72 11.73 -3.19 -1.55
C ARG A 72 10.84 -3.02 -2.76
N LYS A 73 10.51 -4.12 -3.41
CA LYS A 73 9.49 -4.11 -4.45
C LYS A 73 8.13 -3.80 -3.83
N VAL A 74 7.37 -2.96 -4.52
CA VAL A 74 6.04 -2.55 -4.07
C VAL A 74 5.03 -2.88 -5.15
N ASP A 75 3.95 -3.53 -4.76
CA ASP A 75 2.82 -3.81 -5.62
C ASP A 75 1.69 -2.89 -5.15
N LEU A 76 1.41 -1.85 -5.93
CA LEU A 76 0.41 -0.85 -5.59
C LEU A 76 -0.84 -1.08 -6.43
N VAL A 77 -1.94 -1.40 -5.77
CA VAL A 77 -3.19 -1.75 -6.45
C VAL A 77 -4.28 -0.80 -5.98
N GLU A 78 -5.08 -0.31 -6.92
CA GLU A 78 -6.23 0.52 -6.60
C GLU A 78 -7.38 -0.36 -6.11
N GLU A 79 -7.94 0.00 -4.96
CA GLU A 79 -9.06 -0.74 -4.39
C GLU A 79 -10.25 -0.70 -5.36
N GLY A 80 -10.88 -1.84 -5.55
CA GLY A 80 -12.01 -1.97 -6.47
C GLY A 80 -11.63 -2.44 -7.86
N THR A 81 -10.34 -2.47 -8.22
CA THR A 81 -9.92 -2.92 -9.55
C THR A 81 -9.52 -4.39 -9.59
N LEU A 82 -9.43 -5.03 -8.42
CA LEU A 82 -9.08 -6.45 -8.37
C LEU A 82 -10.21 -7.31 -8.92
N LEU A 83 -9.85 -8.45 -9.49
CA LEU A 83 -10.83 -9.44 -9.88
C LEU A 83 -11.60 -9.92 -8.63
N PRO A 84 -12.87 -10.36 -8.78
CA PRO A 84 -13.68 -10.68 -7.61
C PRO A 84 -13.04 -11.67 -6.64
N PHE A 85 -12.39 -12.72 -7.15
CA PHE A 85 -11.78 -13.72 -6.27
C PHE A 85 -10.55 -13.14 -5.56
N ALA A 86 -9.77 -12.29 -6.24
CA ALA A 86 -8.60 -11.67 -5.64
C ALA A 86 -9.00 -10.60 -4.64
N GLN A 87 -10.09 -9.89 -4.92
CA GLN A 87 -10.60 -8.86 -4.03
C GLN A 87 -11.08 -9.46 -2.71
N GLU A 88 -11.76 -10.60 -2.79
CA GLU A 88 -12.21 -11.29 -1.59
C GLU A 88 -11.03 -11.71 -0.71
N SER A 89 -9.98 -12.27 -1.32
CA SER A 89 -8.79 -12.66 -0.59
C SER A 89 -8.11 -11.44 0.04
N ALA A 90 -7.95 -10.36 -0.72
CA ALA A 90 -7.32 -9.13 -0.21
C ALA A 90 -8.13 -8.53 0.92
N ASN A 91 -9.47 -8.53 0.80
CA ASN A 91 -10.34 -7.99 1.84
C ASN A 91 -10.23 -8.78 3.14
N HIS A 92 -9.97 -10.08 3.04
CA HIS A 92 -9.84 -10.92 4.22
C HIS A 92 -8.55 -10.63 4.98
N ASP A 93 -7.46 -10.33 4.27
CA ASP A 93 -6.14 -10.19 4.86
C ASP A 93 -5.70 -8.74 5.07
N LYS A 94 -6.42 -7.77 4.52
CA LYS A 94 -5.95 -6.40 4.51
C LYS A 94 -6.06 -5.73 5.88
N ILE A 95 -5.08 -4.87 6.15
CA ILE A 95 -5.03 -4.07 7.38
C ILE A 95 -5.01 -2.60 6.97
N LEU A 96 -5.96 -1.83 7.48
CA LEU A 96 -5.99 -0.39 7.20
C LEU A 96 -4.83 0.29 7.91
N ILE A 97 -3.96 0.95 7.14
CA ILE A 97 -2.78 1.62 7.71
C ILE A 97 -2.84 3.13 7.53
N TYR A 98 -3.71 3.65 6.67
CA TYR A 98 -3.82 5.10 6.46
C TYR A 98 -5.25 5.43 6.06
N GLU A 99 -5.78 6.49 6.65
CA GLU A 99 -7.06 7.06 6.27
C GLU A 99 -6.97 8.57 6.44
N ARG A 100 -7.29 9.30 5.37
CA ARG A 100 -7.22 10.76 5.41
C ARG A 100 -8.29 11.30 6.36
N GLY A 101 -7.87 12.18 7.26
CA GLY A 101 -8.80 12.87 8.13
C GLY A 101 -9.60 13.93 7.38
N HIS A 102 -10.68 14.38 7.97
CA HIS A 102 -11.54 15.42 7.37
C HIS A 102 -11.34 16.74 8.05
#